data_bd1c83bc0a7b4d7af20eab7c72b34ac8
#
_entry.id   bd1c83bc0a7b4d7af20eab7c72b34ac8
#
_cell.length_a   1.000
_cell.length_b   1.000
_cell.length_c   1.000
_cell.angle_alpha   90.00
_cell.angle_beta   90.00
_cell.angle_gamma   90.00
#
_symmetry.space_group_name_H-M   'P 1'
#
loop_
_entity.id
_entity.type
_entity.pdbx_description
1 polymer ?
#
loop_
_entity_poly.entity_id
_entity_poly.type
_entity_poly.pdbx_seq_one_letter_code
_entity_poly.pdbx_strand_id
1 'polypeptide(L)'
;MLLNQPKILVVGATGKFARWVIPELMRRDAVVHALVRNDARAAVARSLGVAEVFIGDLRNTDSLAEATRGMDGVFYIGPAFTPDEAAMGIAIVEAAERNGVKKFAFSSVIQPTNTRLKNHASKIPVEEALYSSRLEYTILQPANFMQNIGIAWPSIILHGRFGEPFPKDIKIARVDYRDVAEVAAIALTEDKLAFATLELAAGMFSRNDVVAAISAELGRPIEAFEPSFSEWVQSARLPYSEQQMHLLSKIHEHYRNYGLGGNSLSLTAALGREPRSLRDYIRELARQNDPSTPHLAKDS
;
A
#
# COMPACT_ATOMS: atom_id res chain seq x y z
N MET A 1 27.14 13.93 19.86
CA MET A 1 26.58 14.35 18.57
C MET A 1 25.10 14.07 18.64
N LEU A 2 24.25 15.10 18.62
CA LEU A 2 22.83 14.88 18.40
C LEU A 2 22.71 14.31 16.98
N LEU A 3 22.32 13.03 16.86
CA LEU A 3 22.02 12.41 15.57
C LEU A 3 20.93 13.27 14.93
N ASN A 4 21.23 13.86 13.77
CA ASN A 4 20.28 14.65 13.03
C ASN A 4 19.16 13.70 12.59
N GLN A 5 17.95 13.86 13.14
CA GLN A 5 16.81 13.01 12.81
C GLN A 5 16.44 13.22 11.33
N PRO A 6 16.35 12.18 10.50
CA PRO A 6 16.04 12.35 9.10
C PRO A 6 14.63 12.91 8.90
N LYS A 7 14.50 13.91 8.04
CA LYS A 7 13.22 14.52 7.64
C LYS A 7 12.66 13.76 6.44
N ILE A 8 11.54 13.10 6.64
CA ILE A 8 10.93 12.24 5.62
C ILE A 8 9.57 12.80 5.20
N LEU A 9 9.42 13.09 3.91
CA LEU A 9 8.15 13.45 3.30
C LEU A 9 7.34 12.20 2.97
N VAL A 10 6.13 12.07 3.51
CA VAL A 10 5.16 11.05 3.15
C VAL A 10 4.11 11.67 2.22
N VAL A 11 4.12 11.26 0.96
CA VAL A 11 3.17 11.73 -0.05
C VAL A 11 1.85 10.99 0.09
N GLY A 12 0.74 11.73 0.14
CA GLY A 12 -0.58 11.15 0.33
C GLY A 12 -0.77 10.55 1.72
N ALA A 13 -0.16 11.14 2.74
CA ALA A 13 -0.03 10.67 4.13
C ALA A 13 -1.34 10.20 4.79
N THR A 14 -2.49 10.74 4.38
CA THR A 14 -3.82 10.37 4.89
C THR A 14 -4.50 9.29 4.05
N GLY A 15 -3.82 8.75 3.05
CA GLY A 15 -4.32 7.67 2.23
C GLY A 15 -4.45 6.34 2.99
N LYS A 16 -5.28 5.44 2.49
CA LYS A 16 -5.56 4.14 3.10
C LYS A 16 -4.28 3.35 3.46
N PHE A 17 -3.22 3.50 2.66
CA PHE A 17 -1.98 2.75 2.80
C PHE A 17 -0.81 3.61 3.31
N ALA A 18 -0.55 4.79 2.71
CA ALA A 18 0.55 5.66 3.10
C ALA A 18 0.59 5.99 4.61
N ARG A 19 -0.57 6.13 5.25
CA ARG A 19 -0.67 6.41 6.69
C ARG A 19 0.03 5.38 7.58
N TRP A 20 0.19 4.14 7.11
CA TRP A 20 0.87 3.08 7.86
C TRP A 20 2.39 3.28 7.94
N VAL A 21 2.95 4.06 7.01
CA VAL A 21 4.39 4.36 6.99
C VAL A 21 4.78 5.35 8.09
N ILE A 22 3.86 6.25 8.46
CA ILE A 22 4.11 7.32 9.46
C ILE A 22 4.57 6.76 10.82
N PRO A 23 3.84 5.84 11.49
CA PRO A 23 4.28 5.30 12.77
C PRO A 23 5.56 4.47 12.67
N GLU A 24 5.82 3.83 11.51
CA GLU A 24 7.05 3.09 11.30
C GLU A 24 8.28 4.00 11.21
N LEU A 25 8.14 5.16 10.55
CA LEU A 25 9.16 6.19 10.48
C LEU A 25 9.42 6.81 11.86
N MET A 26 8.36 7.14 12.61
CA MET A 26 8.47 7.72 13.94
C MET A 26 9.16 6.77 14.92
N ARG A 27 8.92 5.45 14.84
CA ARG A 27 9.62 4.44 15.63
C ARG A 27 11.13 4.33 15.33
N ARG A 28 11.55 4.92 14.20
CA ARG A 28 12.95 5.02 13.76
C ARG A 28 13.51 6.43 13.91
N ASP A 29 12.92 7.22 14.80
CA ASP A 29 13.31 8.59 15.12
C ASP A 29 13.32 9.56 13.93
N ALA A 30 12.56 9.26 12.85
CA ALA A 30 12.41 10.18 11.72
C ALA A 30 11.40 11.29 12.04
N VAL A 31 11.71 12.51 11.60
CA VAL A 31 10.77 13.64 11.59
C VAL A 31 9.91 13.53 10.34
N VAL A 32 8.62 13.22 10.53
CA VAL A 32 7.70 12.98 9.41
C VAL A 32 7.01 14.25 8.98
N HIS A 33 7.08 14.55 7.68
CA HIS A 33 6.35 15.62 7.01
C HIS A 33 5.32 14.98 6.07
N ALA A 34 4.22 15.66 5.80
CA ALA A 34 3.14 15.14 4.97
C ALA A 34 2.82 16.06 3.79
N LEU A 35 2.63 15.50 2.59
CA LEU A 35 2.01 16.19 1.47
C LEU A 35 0.59 15.66 1.29
N VAL A 36 -0.40 16.57 1.35
CA VAL A 36 -1.82 16.27 1.23
C VAL A 36 -2.53 17.27 0.32
N ARG A 37 -3.74 16.93 -0.17
CA ARG A 37 -4.41 17.71 -1.22
C ARG A 37 -5.23 18.92 -0.72
N ASN A 38 -5.62 18.96 0.56
CA ASN A 38 -6.49 20.01 1.09
C ASN A 38 -6.45 20.08 2.62
N ASP A 39 -7.08 21.13 3.19
CA ASP A 39 -7.12 21.39 4.63
C ASP A 39 -7.76 20.26 5.44
N ALA A 40 -8.83 19.65 4.94
CA ALA A 40 -9.47 18.53 5.63
C ALA A 40 -8.49 17.35 5.82
N ARG A 41 -7.69 17.05 4.79
CA ARG A 41 -6.63 16.04 4.87
C ARG A 41 -5.46 16.51 5.72
N ALA A 42 -5.17 17.81 5.75
CA ALA A 42 -4.14 18.36 6.62
C ALA A 42 -4.49 18.18 8.11
N ALA A 43 -5.74 18.37 8.48
CA ALA A 43 -6.20 18.10 9.86
C ALA A 43 -5.98 16.64 10.25
N VAL A 44 -6.33 15.69 9.36
CA VAL A 44 -6.10 14.26 9.58
C VAL A 44 -4.59 13.94 9.67
N ALA A 45 -3.76 14.53 8.80
CA ALA A 45 -2.32 14.30 8.87
C ALA A 45 -1.72 14.77 10.20
N ARG A 46 -2.14 15.94 10.69
CA ARG A 46 -1.70 16.44 12.01
C ARG A 46 -2.11 15.51 13.16
N SER A 47 -3.30 14.91 13.12
CA SER A 47 -3.73 13.92 14.13
C SER A 47 -2.88 12.64 14.13
N LEU A 48 -2.20 12.33 13.01
CA LEU A 48 -1.23 11.24 12.93
C LEU A 48 0.15 11.58 13.52
N GLY A 49 0.35 12.81 14.04
CA GLY A 49 1.59 13.22 14.71
C GLY A 49 2.69 13.70 13.77
N VAL A 50 2.38 14.04 12.51
CA VAL A 50 3.40 14.59 11.59
C VAL A 50 3.85 15.99 12.05
N ALA A 51 5.14 16.31 11.84
CA ALA A 51 5.73 17.58 12.28
C ALA A 51 5.25 18.77 11.46
N GLU A 52 5.06 18.59 10.15
CA GLU A 52 4.63 19.64 9.22
C GLU A 52 3.75 19.05 8.11
N VAL A 53 2.84 19.85 7.59
CA VAL A 53 1.92 19.47 6.51
C VAL A 53 1.98 20.49 5.39
N PHE A 54 2.34 20.00 4.20
CA PHE A 54 2.26 20.74 2.94
C PHE A 54 0.93 20.43 2.24
N ILE A 55 0.25 21.46 1.77
CA ILE A 55 -0.95 21.32 0.94
C ILE A 55 -0.54 21.55 -0.51
N GLY A 56 -0.70 20.51 -1.36
CA GLY A 56 -0.27 20.59 -2.75
C GLY A 56 -0.87 19.47 -3.62
N ASP A 57 -0.68 19.61 -4.91
CA ASP A 57 -1.11 18.64 -5.93
C ASP A 57 0.11 18.04 -6.63
N LEU A 58 0.10 16.74 -6.85
CA LEU A 58 1.15 16.02 -7.60
C LEU A 58 1.29 16.51 -9.06
N ARG A 59 0.30 17.23 -9.57
CA ARG A 59 0.32 17.88 -10.90
C ARG A 59 0.95 19.28 -10.89
N ASN A 60 1.21 19.83 -9.71
CA ASN A 60 1.78 21.17 -9.55
C ASN A 60 3.23 21.07 -9.10
N THR A 61 4.14 21.36 -10.01
CA THR A 61 5.60 21.27 -9.79
C THR A 61 6.10 22.20 -8.70
N ASP A 62 5.48 23.37 -8.50
CA ASP A 62 5.89 24.32 -7.47
C ASP A 62 5.56 23.80 -6.08
N SER A 63 4.37 23.17 -5.90
CA SER A 63 4.01 22.55 -4.63
C SER A 63 4.89 21.35 -4.31
N LEU A 64 5.34 20.59 -5.33
CA LEU A 64 6.28 19.49 -5.14
C LEU A 64 7.68 19.99 -4.76
N ALA A 65 8.14 21.08 -5.41
CA ALA A 65 9.41 21.70 -5.08
C ALA A 65 9.43 22.27 -3.66
N GLU A 66 8.32 22.84 -3.19
CA GLU A 66 8.18 23.31 -1.83
C GLU A 66 8.21 22.14 -0.82
N ALA A 67 7.40 21.11 -1.05
CA ALA A 67 7.26 19.97 -0.14
C ALA A 67 8.54 19.13 -0.03
N THR A 68 9.34 19.04 -1.08
CA THR A 68 10.58 18.23 -1.07
C THR A 68 11.81 19.02 -0.58
N ARG A 69 11.72 20.34 -0.38
CA ARG A 69 12.84 21.17 0.04
C ARG A 69 13.30 20.83 1.47
N GLY A 70 14.59 20.50 1.60
CA GLY A 70 15.20 20.18 2.89
C GLY A 70 14.76 18.85 3.49
N MET A 71 14.17 17.97 2.68
CA MET A 71 13.87 16.59 3.06
C MET A 71 15.08 15.70 2.80
N ASP A 72 15.33 14.76 3.71
CA ASP A 72 16.36 13.74 3.57
C ASP A 72 15.84 12.53 2.77
N GLY A 73 14.52 12.28 2.83
CA GLY A 73 13.87 11.17 2.12
C GLY A 73 12.43 11.44 1.75
N VAL A 74 11.94 10.69 0.74
CA VAL A 74 10.55 10.74 0.27
C VAL A 74 9.97 9.34 0.21
N PHE A 75 8.79 9.14 0.81
CA PHE A 75 7.93 7.98 0.54
C PHE A 75 6.84 8.39 -0.45
N TYR A 76 6.69 7.60 -1.51
CA TYR A 76 5.66 7.82 -2.52
C TYR A 76 4.86 6.55 -2.82
N ILE A 77 3.54 6.68 -2.84
CA ILE A 77 2.60 5.73 -3.42
C ILE A 77 1.63 6.51 -4.32
N GLY A 78 1.53 6.11 -5.58
CA GLY A 78 0.68 6.80 -6.57
C GLY A 78 -0.82 6.59 -6.32
N PRO A 79 -1.67 7.53 -6.77
CA PRO A 79 -3.13 7.34 -6.80
C PRO A 79 -3.47 6.30 -7.88
N ALA A 80 -3.88 5.10 -7.45
CA ALA A 80 -4.15 3.98 -8.35
C ALA A 80 -5.27 4.28 -9.37
N PHE A 81 -5.13 3.71 -10.56
CA PHE A 81 -6.12 3.78 -11.63
C PHE A 81 -6.40 5.19 -12.19
N THR A 82 -5.48 6.13 -12.04
CA THR A 82 -5.60 7.46 -12.66
C THR A 82 -4.80 7.52 -13.97
N PRO A 83 -5.30 8.22 -15.00
CA PRO A 83 -4.63 8.26 -16.31
C PRO A 83 -3.21 8.87 -16.29
N ASP A 84 -2.99 9.80 -15.38
CA ASP A 84 -1.76 10.57 -15.21
C ASP A 84 -0.89 10.08 -14.03
N GLU A 85 -1.14 8.87 -13.55
CA GLU A 85 -0.40 8.28 -12.42
C GLU A 85 1.13 8.27 -12.66
N ALA A 86 1.56 7.88 -13.85
CA ALA A 86 2.98 7.87 -14.21
C ALA A 86 3.58 9.28 -14.20
N ALA A 87 2.89 10.26 -14.81
CA ALA A 87 3.35 11.65 -14.86
C ALA A 87 3.50 12.25 -13.45
N MET A 88 2.55 11.99 -12.56
CA MET A 88 2.64 12.42 -11.16
C MET A 88 3.81 11.77 -10.42
N GLY A 89 4.08 10.48 -10.68
CA GLY A 89 5.20 9.78 -10.08
C GLY A 89 6.55 10.30 -10.58
N ILE A 90 6.69 10.57 -11.88
CA ILE A 90 7.89 11.19 -12.45
C ILE A 90 8.10 12.58 -11.85
N ALA A 91 7.05 13.40 -11.74
CA ALA A 91 7.15 14.76 -11.22
C ALA A 91 7.69 14.83 -9.78
N ILE A 92 7.25 13.91 -8.88
CA ILE A 92 7.77 13.88 -7.51
C ILE A 92 9.21 13.34 -7.44
N VAL A 93 9.60 12.40 -8.31
CA VAL A 93 10.98 11.91 -8.41
C VAL A 93 11.90 13.05 -8.84
N GLU A 94 11.54 13.79 -9.89
CA GLU A 94 12.31 14.93 -10.37
C GLU A 94 12.40 16.07 -9.35
N ALA A 95 11.31 16.36 -8.62
CA ALA A 95 11.31 17.39 -7.57
C ALA A 95 12.23 16.99 -6.41
N ALA A 96 12.20 15.72 -5.99
CA ALA A 96 13.08 15.19 -4.97
C ALA A 96 14.56 15.30 -5.39
N GLU A 97 14.88 14.88 -6.62
CA GLU A 97 16.25 14.94 -7.13
C GLU A 97 16.76 16.39 -7.24
N ARG A 98 15.96 17.32 -7.80
CA ARG A 98 16.32 18.74 -7.89
C ARG A 98 16.59 19.40 -6.55
N ASN A 99 15.89 18.98 -5.50
CA ASN A 99 16.07 19.50 -4.14
C ASN A 99 17.13 18.77 -3.30
N GLY A 100 17.86 17.82 -3.91
CA GLY A 100 18.96 17.10 -3.24
C GLY A 100 18.49 16.10 -2.19
N VAL A 101 17.26 15.62 -2.28
CA VAL A 101 16.79 14.49 -1.45
C VAL A 101 17.72 13.31 -1.66
N LYS A 102 18.10 12.64 -0.57
CA LYS A 102 19.01 11.50 -0.64
C LYS A 102 18.27 10.20 -0.93
N LYS A 103 17.23 9.87 -0.17
CA LYS A 103 16.54 8.57 -0.23
C LYS A 103 15.14 8.68 -0.80
N PHE A 104 14.75 7.70 -1.62
CA PHE A 104 13.40 7.64 -2.20
C PHE A 104 12.84 6.23 -2.13
N ALA A 105 11.75 6.03 -1.41
CA ALA A 105 11.04 4.76 -1.36
C ALA A 105 9.73 4.86 -2.16
N PHE A 106 9.63 4.06 -3.22
CA PHE A 106 8.45 4.01 -4.10
C PHE A 106 7.65 2.73 -3.85
N SER A 107 6.38 2.87 -3.43
CA SER A 107 5.44 1.76 -3.41
C SER A 107 4.83 1.57 -4.80
N SER A 108 5.49 0.75 -5.60
CA SER A 108 5.07 0.29 -6.93
C SER A 108 4.01 -0.83 -6.82
N VAL A 109 4.13 -1.89 -7.60
CA VAL A 109 3.28 -3.09 -7.57
C VAL A 109 4.08 -4.31 -8.01
N ILE A 110 3.74 -5.50 -7.51
CA ILE A 110 4.34 -6.75 -7.99
C ILE A 110 4.11 -6.93 -9.49
N GLN A 111 5.11 -7.47 -10.21
CA GLN A 111 5.07 -7.75 -11.65
C GLN A 111 4.67 -6.52 -12.51
N PRO A 112 5.34 -5.36 -12.38
CA PRO A 112 5.00 -4.17 -13.16
C PRO A 112 5.18 -4.39 -14.66
N THR A 113 6.08 -5.29 -15.06
CA THR A 113 6.34 -5.68 -16.46
C THR A 113 5.21 -6.50 -17.10
N ASN A 114 4.18 -6.90 -16.34
CA ASN A 114 2.97 -7.47 -16.92
C ASN A 114 2.12 -6.37 -17.57
N THR A 115 2.50 -5.96 -18.77
CA THR A 115 1.88 -4.83 -19.50
C THR A 115 0.43 -5.09 -19.95
N ARG A 116 -0.06 -6.31 -19.81
CA ARG A 116 -1.50 -6.63 -19.97
C ARG A 116 -2.33 -5.99 -18.86
N LEU A 117 -1.75 -5.73 -17.71
CA LEU A 117 -2.35 -5.03 -16.59
C LEU A 117 -1.93 -3.56 -16.62
N LYS A 118 -2.74 -2.68 -17.20
CA LYS A 118 -2.40 -1.27 -17.37
C LYS A 118 -2.05 -0.56 -16.05
N ASN A 119 -2.71 -0.91 -14.95
CA ASN A 119 -2.40 -0.38 -13.62
C ASN A 119 -1.06 -0.86 -13.04
N HIS A 120 -0.53 -2.03 -13.50
CA HIS A 120 0.82 -2.46 -13.19
C HIS A 120 1.82 -1.73 -14.09
N ALA A 121 1.56 -1.70 -15.38
CA ALA A 121 2.41 -1.03 -16.36
C ALA A 121 2.57 0.48 -16.10
N SER A 122 1.59 1.16 -15.49
CA SER A 122 1.68 2.58 -15.14
C SER A 122 2.79 2.89 -14.12
N LYS A 123 3.33 1.87 -13.45
CA LYS A 123 4.45 2.02 -12.51
C LYS A 123 5.82 2.05 -13.19
N ILE A 124 5.93 1.40 -14.36
CA ILE A 124 7.22 1.27 -15.08
C ILE A 124 7.88 2.64 -15.32
N PRO A 125 7.20 3.67 -15.83
CA PRO A 125 7.86 4.94 -16.09
C PRO A 125 8.40 5.63 -14.81
N VAL A 126 7.79 5.37 -13.65
CA VAL A 126 8.27 5.89 -12.37
C VAL A 126 9.50 5.11 -11.89
N GLU A 127 9.51 3.78 -12.08
CA GLU A 127 10.69 2.96 -11.79
C GLU A 127 11.86 3.36 -12.70
N GLU A 128 11.62 3.60 -14.00
CA GLU A 128 12.63 4.08 -14.96
C GLU A 128 13.19 5.45 -14.58
N ALA A 129 12.32 6.37 -14.11
CA ALA A 129 12.76 7.68 -13.63
C ALA A 129 13.68 7.55 -12.40
N LEU A 130 13.37 6.63 -11.48
CA LEU A 130 14.23 6.34 -10.32
C LEU A 130 15.56 5.74 -10.74
N TYR A 131 15.58 4.76 -11.67
CA TYR A 131 16.82 4.17 -12.18
C TYR A 131 17.71 5.19 -12.87
N SER A 132 17.13 6.23 -13.45
CA SER A 132 17.83 7.30 -14.17
C SER A 132 18.14 8.51 -13.28
N SER A 133 17.84 8.45 -11.97
CA SER A 133 18.09 9.52 -11.01
C SER A 133 19.36 9.27 -10.18
N ARG A 134 19.78 10.29 -9.42
CA ARG A 134 20.86 10.20 -8.42
C ARG A 134 20.35 9.84 -7.02
N LEU A 135 19.07 9.55 -6.89
CA LEU A 135 18.45 9.19 -5.61
C LEU A 135 18.89 7.79 -5.17
N GLU A 136 19.14 7.59 -3.90
CA GLU A 136 19.23 6.26 -3.29
C GLU A 136 17.83 5.66 -3.24
N TYR A 137 17.37 5.12 -4.36
CA TYR A 137 16.01 4.59 -4.45
C TYR A 137 15.86 3.23 -3.79
N THR A 138 14.65 2.94 -3.30
CA THR A 138 14.17 1.59 -3.01
C THR A 138 12.79 1.43 -3.63
N ILE A 139 12.66 0.49 -4.56
CA ILE A 139 11.40 0.19 -5.25
C ILE A 139 10.77 -1.01 -4.57
N LEU A 140 9.60 -0.78 -3.97
CA LEU A 140 8.80 -1.79 -3.31
C LEU A 140 7.70 -2.24 -4.26
N GLN A 141 7.67 -3.51 -4.61
CA GLN A 141 6.68 -4.11 -5.50
C GLN A 141 5.73 -5.04 -4.71
N PRO A 142 4.80 -4.46 -3.92
CA PRO A 142 3.92 -5.26 -3.06
C PRO A 142 2.89 -6.04 -3.88
N ALA A 143 2.56 -7.22 -3.38
CA ALA A 143 1.46 -8.06 -3.83
C ALA A 143 0.09 -7.50 -3.39
N ASN A 144 -1.00 -8.26 -3.60
CA ASN A 144 -2.34 -7.87 -3.18
C ASN A 144 -2.39 -7.68 -1.65
N PHE A 145 -2.94 -6.57 -1.18
CA PHE A 145 -2.95 -6.23 0.23
C PHE A 145 -3.96 -7.06 1.01
N MET A 146 -3.56 -7.67 2.13
CA MET A 146 -4.46 -8.35 3.06
C MET A 146 -5.57 -7.41 3.56
N GLN A 147 -5.29 -6.10 3.66
CA GLN A 147 -6.25 -5.06 4.04
C GLN A 147 -7.49 -5.00 3.12
N ASN A 148 -7.42 -5.57 1.91
CA ASN A 148 -8.57 -5.67 1.03
C ASN A 148 -9.63 -6.66 1.55
N ILE A 149 -9.23 -7.67 2.34
CA ILE A 149 -10.15 -8.58 3.03
C ILE A 149 -11.02 -7.80 4.03
N GLY A 150 -10.46 -6.80 4.69
CA GLY A 150 -11.16 -5.95 5.65
C GLY A 150 -12.34 -5.16 5.06
N ILE A 151 -12.31 -4.86 3.74
CA ILE A 151 -13.45 -4.21 3.06
C ILE A 151 -14.71 -5.09 3.12
N ALA A 152 -14.52 -6.41 3.00
CA ALA A 152 -15.62 -7.37 3.03
C ALA A 152 -16.03 -7.77 4.45
N TRP A 153 -15.32 -7.33 5.50
CA TRP A 153 -15.52 -7.81 6.87
C TRP A 153 -16.96 -7.63 7.39
N PRO A 154 -17.65 -6.49 7.18
CA PRO A 154 -19.05 -6.35 7.59
C PRO A 154 -19.96 -7.39 6.94
N SER A 155 -19.74 -7.70 5.64
CA SER A 155 -20.49 -8.72 4.92
C SER A 155 -20.17 -10.13 5.41
N ILE A 156 -18.93 -10.41 5.77
CA ILE A 156 -18.50 -11.70 6.33
C ILE A 156 -19.21 -11.94 7.67
N ILE A 157 -19.25 -10.94 8.54
CA ILE A 157 -19.92 -11.06 9.85
C ILE A 157 -21.43 -11.26 9.67
N LEU A 158 -22.07 -10.48 8.79
CA LEU A 158 -23.52 -10.52 8.58
C LEU A 158 -24.00 -11.77 7.84
N HIS A 159 -23.28 -12.19 6.79
CA HIS A 159 -23.75 -13.22 5.87
C HIS A 159 -22.99 -14.55 5.96
N GLY A 160 -21.91 -14.63 6.74
CA GLY A 160 -21.12 -15.86 6.90
C GLY A 160 -20.39 -16.30 5.63
N ARG A 161 -20.07 -15.36 4.72
CA ARG A 161 -19.43 -15.69 3.45
C ARG A 161 -18.44 -14.61 2.98
N PHE A 162 -17.38 -15.04 2.27
CA PHE A 162 -16.40 -14.17 1.64
C PHE A 162 -16.28 -14.47 0.16
N GLY A 163 -16.36 -13.43 -0.67
CA GLY A 163 -16.36 -13.55 -2.13
C GLY A 163 -15.36 -12.61 -2.81
N GLU A 164 -14.71 -13.14 -3.84
CA GLU A 164 -13.92 -12.39 -4.83
C GLU A 164 -14.31 -12.91 -6.23
N PRO A 165 -14.27 -12.09 -7.30
CA PRO A 165 -14.84 -12.45 -8.61
C PRO A 165 -13.88 -13.26 -9.50
N PHE A 166 -13.28 -14.31 -8.92
CA PHE A 166 -12.46 -15.31 -9.62
C PHE A 166 -12.57 -16.67 -8.87
N PRO A 167 -12.18 -17.81 -9.47
CA PRO A 167 -12.34 -19.12 -8.86
C PRO A 167 -11.69 -19.21 -7.47
N LYS A 168 -12.40 -19.85 -6.53
CA LYS A 168 -12.04 -19.89 -5.11
C LYS A 168 -10.74 -20.63 -4.80
N ASP A 169 -10.31 -21.51 -5.71
CA ASP A 169 -9.10 -22.33 -5.57
C ASP A 169 -7.86 -21.63 -6.17
N ILE A 170 -8.05 -20.58 -6.94
CA ILE A 170 -6.94 -19.79 -7.50
C ILE A 170 -6.18 -19.09 -6.38
N LYS A 171 -4.88 -19.28 -6.37
CA LYS A 171 -3.98 -18.63 -5.42
C LYS A 171 -3.48 -17.30 -5.95
N ILE A 172 -3.52 -16.28 -5.09
CA ILE A 172 -2.88 -14.98 -5.34
C ILE A 172 -1.91 -14.64 -4.21
N ALA A 173 -0.81 -14.02 -4.58
CA ALA A 173 0.15 -13.48 -3.62
C ALA A 173 -0.47 -12.35 -2.82
N ARG A 174 -0.31 -12.38 -1.49
CA ARG A 174 -0.79 -11.34 -0.58
C ARG A 174 0.29 -10.89 0.37
N VAL A 175 0.16 -9.65 0.84
CA VAL A 175 1.05 -9.05 1.83
C VAL A 175 0.24 -8.21 2.81
N ASP A 176 0.62 -8.23 4.08
CA ASP A 176 0.15 -7.24 5.05
C ASP A 176 0.86 -5.91 4.76
N TYR A 177 0.10 -4.83 4.50
CA TYR A 177 0.70 -3.54 4.18
C TYR A 177 1.56 -2.97 5.32
N ARG A 178 1.37 -3.41 6.55
CA ARG A 178 2.24 -3.02 7.68
C ARG A 178 3.67 -3.51 7.50
N ASP A 179 3.87 -4.68 6.87
CA ASP A 179 5.21 -5.15 6.51
C ASP A 179 5.81 -4.31 5.38
N VAL A 180 5.00 -3.91 4.39
CA VAL A 180 5.43 -2.98 3.34
C VAL A 180 5.84 -1.62 3.95
N ALA A 181 5.05 -1.11 4.89
CA ALA A 181 5.32 0.15 5.59
C ALA A 181 6.60 0.07 6.42
N GLU A 182 6.85 -1.05 7.10
CA GLU A 182 8.08 -1.28 7.85
C GLU A 182 9.30 -1.32 6.91
N VAL A 183 9.22 -2.03 5.78
CA VAL A 183 10.30 -2.05 4.76
C VAL A 183 10.52 -0.65 4.18
N ALA A 184 9.46 0.12 3.92
CA ALA A 184 9.57 1.51 3.46
C ALA A 184 10.30 2.39 4.48
N ALA A 185 10.00 2.24 5.76
CA ALA A 185 10.69 2.98 6.83
C ALA A 185 12.16 2.57 6.95
N ILE A 186 12.48 1.27 6.85
CA ILE A 186 13.86 0.76 6.80
C ILE A 186 14.61 1.41 5.62
N ALA A 187 14.01 1.41 4.43
CA ALA A 187 14.62 1.97 3.22
C ALA A 187 14.96 3.46 3.35
N LEU A 188 14.14 4.22 4.10
CA LEU A 188 14.32 5.66 4.27
C LEU A 188 15.23 6.04 5.45
N THR A 189 15.48 5.13 6.38
CA THR A 189 16.26 5.41 7.58
C THR A 189 17.58 4.61 7.68
N GLU A 190 17.74 3.58 6.86
CA GLU A 190 18.93 2.73 6.81
C GLU A 190 19.50 2.64 5.39
N ASP A 191 20.74 2.19 5.24
CA ASP A 191 21.38 2.09 3.91
C ASP A 191 21.25 0.67 3.29
N LYS A 192 20.81 -0.32 4.07
CA LYS A 192 20.81 -1.73 3.63
C LYS A 192 19.90 -2.04 2.42
N LEU A 193 18.91 -1.18 2.14
CA LEU A 193 17.99 -1.36 1.01
C LEU A 193 18.22 -0.33 -0.11
N ALA A 194 19.29 0.47 -0.05
CA ALA A 194 19.62 1.41 -1.11
C ALA A 194 19.80 0.70 -2.45
N PHE A 195 19.21 1.25 -3.50
CA PHE A 195 19.23 0.73 -4.88
C PHE A 195 18.58 -0.65 -5.06
N ALA A 196 17.70 -1.07 -4.13
CA ALA A 196 16.99 -2.34 -4.23
C ALA A 196 15.64 -2.20 -4.94
N THR A 197 15.27 -3.24 -5.70
CA THR A 197 13.90 -3.48 -6.20
C THR A 197 13.44 -4.80 -5.62
N LEU A 198 12.34 -4.77 -4.84
CA LEU A 198 11.93 -5.89 -4.00
C LEU A 198 10.46 -6.25 -4.25
N GLU A 199 10.19 -7.46 -4.76
CA GLU A 199 8.85 -8.02 -4.71
C GLU A 199 8.48 -8.40 -3.28
N LEU A 200 7.35 -7.89 -2.77
CA LEU A 200 6.94 -8.05 -1.39
C LEU A 200 5.64 -8.87 -1.30
N ALA A 201 5.74 -10.13 -0.94
CA ALA A 201 4.62 -11.02 -0.67
C ALA A 201 4.89 -11.84 0.59
N ALA A 202 3.84 -12.13 1.36
CA ALA A 202 3.93 -13.03 2.52
C ALA A 202 3.66 -14.50 2.16
N GLY A 203 3.14 -14.73 0.95
CA GLY A 203 2.79 -16.06 0.42
C GLY A 203 1.62 -15.98 -0.55
N MET A 204 1.24 -17.13 -1.10
CA MET A 204 0.12 -17.27 -2.02
C MET A 204 -1.06 -17.97 -1.32
N PHE A 205 -2.23 -17.34 -1.36
CA PHE A 205 -3.44 -17.83 -0.67
C PHE A 205 -4.62 -17.88 -1.64
N SER A 206 -5.34 -19.00 -1.60
CA SER A 206 -6.65 -19.14 -2.23
C SER A 206 -7.74 -18.51 -1.35
N ARG A 207 -8.94 -18.35 -1.89
CA ARG A 207 -10.08 -17.93 -1.07
C ARG A 207 -10.45 -18.96 -0.03
N ASN A 208 -10.26 -20.25 -0.33
CA ASN A 208 -10.44 -21.32 0.65
C ASN A 208 -9.50 -21.16 1.85
N ASP A 209 -8.22 -20.80 1.63
CA ASP A 209 -7.27 -20.51 2.71
C ASP A 209 -7.72 -19.32 3.57
N VAL A 210 -8.24 -18.25 2.91
CA VAL A 210 -8.74 -17.06 3.62
C VAL A 210 -9.95 -17.40 4.48
N VAL A 211 -10.97 -18.10 3.94
CA VAL A 211 -12.17 -18.44 4.72
C VAL A 211 -11.87 -19.47 5.82
N ALA A 212 -10.91 -20.36 5.62
CA ALA A 212 -10.45 -21.29 6.67
C ALA A 212 -9.84 -20.51 7.85
N ALA A 213 -9.01 -19.49 7.58
CA ALA A 213 -8.44 -18.65 8.62
C ALA A 213 -9.52 -17.83 9.35
N ILE A 214 -10.50 -17.28 8.61
CA ILE A 214 -11.61 -16.51 9.20
C ILE A 214 -12.51 -17.43 10.04
N SER A 215 -12.85 -18.62 9.53
CA SER A 215 -13.69 -19.59 10.24
C SER A 215 -13.06 -20.03 11.56
N ALA A 216 -11.74 -20.27 11.55
CA ALA A 216 -11.00 -20.64 12.75
C ALA A 216 -11.01 -19.53 13.80
N GLU A 217 -10.88 -18.28 13.38
CA GLU A 217 -10.86 -17.12 14.30
C GLU A 217 -12.26 -16.81 14.87
N LEU A 218 -13.31 -16.90 14.02
CA LEU A 218 -14.68 -16.60 14.42
C LEU A 218 -15.41 -17.76 15.10
N GLY A 219 -14.81 -18.96 15.14
CA GLY A 219 -15.41 -20.17 15.72
C GLY A 219 -16.68 -20.63 15.00
N ARG A 220 -16.89 -20.22 13.74
CA ARG A 220 -18.05 -20.61 12.92
C ARG A 220 -17.68 -20.74 11.45
N PRO A 221 -18.39 -21.58 10.67
CA PRO A 221 -18.09 -21.75 9.27
C PRO A 221 -18.34 -20.46 8.47
N ILE A 222 -17.39 -20.14 7.58
CA ILE A 222 -17.50 -19.07 6.59
C ILE A 222 -17.39 -19.70 5.21
N GLU A 223 -18.34 -19.38 4.32
CA GLU A 223 -18.39 -19.89 2.96
C GLU A 223 -17.49 -19.09 2.00
N ALA A 224 -16.72 -19.81 1.18
CA ALA A 224 -16.04 -19.22 0.02
C ALA A 224 -16.97 -19.24 -1.19
N PHE A 225 -17.41 -18.07 -1.68
CA PHE A 225 -18.27 -18.00 -2.86
C PHE A 225 -17.63 -17.19 -3.99
N GLU A 226 -18.11 -17.38 -5.22
CA GLU A 226 -17.62 -16.71 -6.40
C GLU A 226 -18.73 -15.82 -6.99
N PRO A 227 -18.78 -14.52 -6.62
CA PRO A 227 -19.69 -13.58 -7.26
C PRO A 227 -19.25 -13.25 -8.68
N SER A 228 -20.17 -12.81 -9.52
CA SER A 228 -19.81 -12.07 -10.72
C SER A 228 -19.08 -10.78 -10.36
N PHE A 229 -18.31 -10.22 -11.30
CA PHE A 229 -17.62 -8.94 -11.04
C PHE A 229 -18.61 -7.82 -10.69
N SER A 230 -19.79 -7.78 -11.35
CA SER A 230 -20.83 -6.78 -11.07
C SER A 230 -21.43 -6.90 -9.67
N GLU A 231 -21.73 -8.11 -9.21
CA GLU A 231 -22.23 -8.36 -7.85
C GLU A 231 -21.18 -7.97 -6.80
N TRP A 232 -19.91 -8.31 -7.07
CA TRP A 232 -18.80 -7.95 -6.17
C TRP A 232 -18.62 -6.44 -6.06
N VAL A 233 -18.64 -5.70 -7.18
CA VAL A 233 -18.56 -4.22 -7.19
C VAL A 233 -19.70 -3.60 -6.41
N GLN A 234 -20.94 -4.06 -6.59
CA GLN A 234 -22.10 -3.56 -5.86
C GLN A 234 -21.95 -3.76 -4.34
N SER A 235 -21.43 -4.93 -3.93
CA SER A 235 -21.23 -5.25 -2.51
C SER A 235 -20.07 -4.45 -1.89
N ALA A 236 -18.98 -4.24 -2.66
CA ALA A 236 -17.77 -3.57 -2.18
C ALA A 236 -17.93 -2.04 -2.09
N ARG A 237 -18.93 -1.45 -2.75
CA ARG A 237 -19.22 0.00 -2.77
C ARG A 237 -17.98 0.86 -3.01
N LEU A 238 -17.13 0.45 -3.95
CA LEU A 238 -15.89 1.15 -4.23
C LEU A 238 -16.16 2.52 -4.86
N PRO A 239 -15.49 3.59 -4.40
CA PRO A 239 -15.67 4.95 -4.93
C PRO A 239 -14.88 5.15 -6.24
N TYR A 240 -15.07 4.25 -7.22
CA TYR A 240 -14.34 4.25 -8.47
C TYR A 240 -15.23 4.67 -9.64
N SER A 241 -14.65 5.41 -10.60
CA SER A 241 -15.29 5.72 -11.88
C SER A 241 -15.44 4.44 -12.74
N GLU A 242 -16.24 4.50 -13.78
CA GLU A 242 -16.40 3.38 -14.73
C GLU A 242 -15.05 2.96 -15.33
N GLN A 243 -14.20 3.92 -15.69
CA GLN A 243 -12.86 3.64 -16.20
C GLN A 243 -11.99 2.89 -15.18
N GLN A 244 -12.01 3.31 -13.92
CA GLN A 244 -11.29 2.64 -12.85
C GLN A 244 -11.84 1.23 -12.60
N MET A 245 -13.17 1.07 -12.64
CA MET A 245 -13.82 -0.23 -12.54
C MET A 245 -13.44 -1.16 -13.70
N HIS A 246 -13.35 -0.62 -14.92
CA HIS A 246 -12.88 -1.39 -16.07
C HIS A 246 -11.44 -1.89 -15.87
N LEU A 247 -10.53 -1.04 -15.39
CA LEU A 247 -9.16 -1.46 -15.08
C LEU A 247 -9.12 -2.53 -13.98
N LEU A 248 -9.94 -2.37 -12.95
CA LEU A 248 -10.05 -3.35 -11.86
C LEU A 248 -10.61 -4.69 -12.35
N SER A 249 -11.60 -4.68 -13.29
CA SER A 249 -12.11 -5.92 -13.87
C SER A 249 -11.05 -6.71 -14.62
N LYS A 250 -10.11 -6.02 -15.29
CA LYS A 250 -8.98 -6.67 -16.00
C LYS A 250 -7.99 -7.34 -15.02
N ILE A 251 -7.82 -6.80 -13.83
CA ILE A 251 -7.03 -7.45 -12.79
C ILE A 251 -7.69 -8.75 -12.34
N HIS A 252 -9.01 -8.74 -12.08
CA HIS A 252 -9.72 -9.95 -11.65
C HIS A 252 -9.82 -10.99 -12.78
N GLU A 253 -9.95 -10.55 -14.05
CA GLU A 253 -9.85 -11.44 -15.20
C GLU A 253 -8.47 -12.12 -15.28
N HIS A 254 -7.39 -11.36 -15.01
CA HIS A 254 -6.04 -11.91 -14.94
C HIS A 254 -5.92 -12.93 -13.81
N TYR A 255 -6.40 -12.59 -12.61
CA TYR A 255 -6.38 -13.52 -11.46
C TYR A 255 -7.15 -14.79 -11.75
N ARG A 256 -8.31 -14.70 -12.42
CA ARG A 256 -9.11 -15.86 -12.85
C ARG A 256 -8.30 -16.83 -13.73
N ASN A 257 -7.49 -16.30 -14.64
CA ASN A 257 -6.79 -17.10 -15.64
C ASN A 257 -5.41 -17.57 -15.19
N TYR A 258 -4.72 -16.78 -14.35
CA TYR A 258 -3.28 -16.99 -14.07
C TYR A 258 -2.94 -16.90 -12.57
N GLY A 259 -3.84 -16.46 -11.72
CA GLY A 259 -3.52 -16.13 -10.33
C GLY A 259 -2.64 -14.87 -10.23
N LEU A 260 -1.91 -14.76 -9.14
CA LEU A 260 -0.85 -13.77 -8.93
C LEU A 260 0.30 -14.46 -8.20
N GLY A 261 1.43 -14.66 -8.88
CA GLY A 261 2.62 -15.29 -8.29
C GLY A 261 3.33 -14.37 -7.31
N GLY A 262 3.96 -14.93 -6.30
CA GLY A 262 4.84 -14.24 -5.35
C GLY A 262 5.24 -15.16 -4.20
N ASN A 263 6.36 -14.84 -3.55
CA ASN A 263 6.88 -15.59 -2.40
C ASN A 263 7.42 -14.63 -1.33
N SER A 264 7.74 -15.16 -0.16
CA SER A 264 8.17 -14.33 0.98
C SER A 264 9.66 -14.02 1.04
N LEU A 265 10.48 -14.54 0.14
CA LEU A 265 11.94 -14.47 0.25
C LEU A 265 12.48 -13.05 0.40
N SER A 266 12.12 -12.16 -0.54
CA SER A 266 12.58 -10.76 -0.51
C SER A 266 12.03 -10.01 0.69
N LEU A 267 10.77 -10.26 1.07
CA LEU A 267 10.15 -9.60 2.21
C LEU A 267 10.79 -10.04 3.54
N THR A 268 11.03 -11.36 3.71
CA THR A 268 11.74 -11.91 4.89
C THR A 268 13.15 -11.32 5.01
N ALA A 269 13.88 -11.24 3.90
CA ALA A 269 15.22 -10.66 3.88
C ALA A 269 15.23 -9.16 4.22
N ALA A 270 14.28 -8.40 3.67
CA ALA A 270 14.17 -6.97 3.93
C ALA A 270 13.79 -6.67 5.38
N LEU A 271 12.86 -7.43 5.97
CA LEU A 271 12.40 -7.29 7.35
C LEU A 271 13.43 -7.83 8.37
N GLY A 272 14.23 -8.83 8.00
CA GLY A 272 15.07 -9.60 8.94
C GLY A 272 14.25 -10.52 9.86
N ARG A 273 13.00 -10.79 9.52
CA ARG A 273 12.05 -11.67 10.22
C ARG A 273 11.01 -12.22 9.24
N GLU A 274 10.28 -13.25 9.67
CA GLU A 274 9.12 -13.71 8.90
C GLU A 274 8.05 -12.62 8.76
N PRO A 275 7.41 -12.50 7.57
CA PRO A 275 6.28 -11.60 7.37
C PRO A 275 5.10 -11.94 8.27
N ARG A 276 4.24 -10.95 8.55
CA ARG A 276 2.95 -11.19 9.20
C ARG A 276 2.12 -12.18 8.39
N SER A 277 1.68 -13.26 9.07
CA SER A 277 0.90 -14.31 8.41
C SER A 277 -0.54 -13.86 8.12
N LEU A 278 -1.20 -14.52 7.16
CA LEU A 278 -2.64 -14.34 6.92
C LEU A 278 -3.45 -14.57 8.20
N ARG A 279 -3.08 -15.57 9.01
CA ARG A 279 -3.77 -15.89 10.26
C ARG A 279 -3.64 -14.76 11.28
N ASP A 280 -2.46 -14.17 11.43
CA ASP A 280 -2.25 -13.06 12.36
C ASP A 280 -3.02 -11.82 11.90
N TYR A 281 -3.04 -11.54 10.59
CA TYR A 281 -3.85 -10.46 10.03
C TYR A 281 -5.36 -10.67 10.33
N ILE A 282 -5.90 -11.86 10.08
CA ILE A 282 -7.32 -12.18 10.33
C ILE A 282 -7.65 -12.07 11.82
N ARG A 283 -6.79 -12.59 12.70
CA ARG A 283 -6.97 -12.49 14.17
C ARG A 283 -7.06 -11.03 14.61
N GLU A 284 -6.20 -10.18 14.10
CA GLU A 284 -6.20 -8.76 14.44
C GLU A 284 -7.43 -8.05 13.87
N LEU A 285 -7.80 -8.35 12.62
CA LEU A 285 -9.00 -7.82 11.98
C LEU A 285 -10.27 -8.17 12.77
N ALA A 286 -10.36 -9.40 13.27
CA ALA A 286 -11.47 -9.84 14.12
C ALA A 286 -11.51 -9.03 15.43
N ARG A 287 -10.38 -8.88 16.11
CA ARG A 287 -10.29 -8.11 17.37
C ARG A 287 -10.66 -6.64 17.18
N GLN A 288 -10.23 -6.00 16.10
CA GLN A 288 -10.54 -4.60 15.80
C GLN A 288 -12.04 -4.38 15.50
N ASN A 289 -12.77 -5.41 15.13
CA ASN A 289 -14.19 -5.36 14.80
C ASN A 289 -15.07 -6.10 15.81
N ASP A 290 -14.52 -6.55 16.94
CA ASP A 290 -15.29 -7.14 18.04
C ASP A 290 -16.05 -6.02 18.78
N PRO A 291 -17.40 -6.10 18.85
CA PRO A 291 -18.21 -5.11 19.57
C PRO A 291 -17.87 -4.98 21.06
N SER A 292 -17.28 -6.01 21.66
CA SER A 292 -16.86 -6.01 23.07
C SER A 292 -15.53 -5.31 23.33
N THR A 293 -14.75 -5.03 22.28
CA THR A 293 -13.47 -4.32 22.41
C THR A 293 -13.72 -2.81 22.48
N PRO A 294 -13.25 -2.11 23.53
CA PRO A 294 -13.36 -0.65 23.60
C PRO A 294 -12.72 -0.04 22.36
N HIS A 295 -13.51 0.62 21.53
CA HIS A 295 -13.00 1.32 20.35
C HIS A 295 -12.09 2.47 20.80
N LEU A 296 -10.78 2.30 20.68
CA LEU A 296 -9.92 3.45 20.46
C LEU A 296 -10.42 4.10 19.17
N ALA A 297 -10.87 5.35 19.28
CA ALA A 297 -11.64 6.09 18.29
C ALA A 297 -11.33 5.69 16.86
N LYS A 298 -12.34 5.19 16.14
CA LYS A 298 -12.28 5.04 14.69
C LYS A 298 -12.31 6.46 14.11
N ASP A 299 -11.16 7.02 13.82
CA ASP A 299 -11.08 8.22 13.00
C ASP A 299 -11.58 7.86 11.59
N SER A 300 -12.79 8.35 11.30
CA SER A 300 -13.51 8.26 10.03
C SER A 300 -12.89 9.13 8.95
#